data_7ba425322153d2dc4c53f319f1bbaaf1
#
_entry.id   7ba425322153d2dc4c53f319f1bbaaf1
#
_cell.length_a   1.000
_cell.length_b   1.000
_cell.length_c   1.000
_cell.angle_alpha   90.00
_cell.angle_beta   90.00
_cell.angle_gamma   90.00
#
_symmetry.space_group_name_H-M   'P 1'
#
loop_
_entity.id
_entity.type
_entity.pdbx_description
1 polymer ?
#
loop_
_entity_poly.entity_id
_entity_poly.type
_entity_poly.pdbx_seq_one_letter_code
_entity_poly.pdbx_strand_id
1 'polypeptide(L)'
;MSLYPLGPERTQLAAEWLFQPETLADSTYNLENVVDFGRLVMEQDAKACELNQRGLHATPLKAGVLMPEEYLLERFHNWIRAGLNH
;
A
#
# COMPACT_ATOMS: atom_id res chain seq x y z
N MET A 1 -7.09 5.07 4.13
CA MET A 1 -5.84 4.31 4.32
C MET A 1 -4.73 5.27 4.69
N SER A 2 -3.96 4.93 5.71
CA SER A 2 -2.86 5.76 6.19
C SER A 2 -1.60 4.92 6.38
N LEU A 3 -0.46 5.50 6.02
CA LEU A 3 0.84 4.86 6.16
C LEU A 3 1.67 5.65 7.17
N TYR A 4 2.20 4.95 8.17
CA TYR A 4 3.03 5.54 9.21
C TYR A 4 4.42 4.89 9.17
N PRO A 5 5.45 5.59 8.67
CA PRO A 5 6.81 5.03 8.66
C PRO A 5 7.31 4.90 10.10
N LEU A 6 7.76 3.70 10.46
CA LEU A 6 8.35 3.41 11.77
C LEU A 6 9.86 3.32 11.72
N GLY A 7 10.43 3.34 10.52
CA GLY A 7 11.85 3.23 10.26
C GLY A 7 12.11 3.03 8.78
N PRO A 8 13.37 2.86 8.35
CA PRO A 8 13.69 2.68 6.93
C PRO A 8 13.07 1.43 6.30
N GLU A 9 12.74 0.43 7.11
CA GLU A 9 12.29 -0.87 6.63
C GLU A 9 10.96 -1.31 7.22
N ARG A 10 10.31 -0.44 7.98
CA ARG A 10 9.03 -0.76 8.63
C ARG A 10 8.05 0.37 8.44
N THR A 11 6.84 0.00 8.04
CA THR A 11 5.72 0.93 7.88
C THR A 11 4.47 0.30 8.47
N GLN A 12 3.74 1.07 9.24
CA GLN A 12 2.43 0.68 9.73
C GLN A 12 1.36 1.12 8.76
N LEU A 13 0.49 0.19 8.35
CA LEU A 13 -0.67 0.48 7.52
C LEU A 13 -1.92 0.50 8.40
N ALA A 14 -2.67 1.58 8.35
CA ALA A 14 -3.98 1.68 8.97
C ALA A 14 -5.05 1.82 7.89
N ALA A 15 -6.05 0.95 7.93
CA ALA A 15 -7.17 1.00 7.01
C ALA A 15 -8.46 1.23 7.76
N GLU A 16 -9.30 2.11 7.23
CA GLU A 16 -10.59 2.45 7.80
C GLU A 16 -11.67 2.31 6.73
N TRP A 17 -12.81 1.79 7.12
CA TRP A 17 -13.99 1.70 6.26
C TRP A 17 -15.04 2.65 6.78
N LEU A 18 -15.44 3.59 5.93
CA LEU A 18 -16.43 4.60 6.26
C LEU A 18 -17.76 4.24 5.61
N PHE A 19 -18.79 4.16 6.41
CA PHE A 19 -20.15 3.87 5.96
C PHE A 19 -21.09 4.97 6.44
N GLN A 20 -22.16 5.21 5.69
CA GLN A 20 -23.20 6.12 6.13
C GLN A 20 -23.89 5.57 7.40
N PRO A 21 -24.34 6.44 8.32
CA PRO A 21 -25.00 5.99 9.54
C PRO A 21 -26.20 5.06 9.28
N GLU A 22 -26.95 5.31 8.21
CA GLU A 22 -28.08 4.47 7.81
C GLU A 22 -27.66 3.06 7.45
N THR A 23 -26.51 2.93 6.78
CA THR A 23 -25.94 1.63 6.41
C THR A 23 -25.46 0.87 7.64
N LEU A 24 -24.85 1.56 8.60
CA LEU A 24 -24.40 0.96 9.86
C LEU A 24 -25.56 0.45 10.71
N ALA A 25 -26.68 1.15 10.67
CA ALA A 25 -27.88 0.80 11.43
C ALA A 25 -28.71 -0.32 10.75
N ASP A 26 -28.48 -0.58 9.46
CA ASP A 26 -29.25 -1.54 8.68
C ASP A 26 -28.67 -2.94 8.78
N SER A 27 -29.38 -3.85 9.46
CA SER A 27 -28.96 -5.22 9.64
C SER A 27 -29.01 -6.08 8.37
N THR A 28 -29.57 -5.56 7.26
CA THR A 28 -29.59 -6.27 5.98
C THR A 28 -28.23 -6.21 5.26
N TYR A 29 -27.38 -5.25 5.62
CA TYR A 29 -26.04 -5.15 5.06
C TYR A 29 -25.04 -5.96 5.88
N ASN A 30 -24.28 -6.82 5.20
CA ASN A 30 -23.20 -7.57 5.83
C ASN A 30 -21.89 -6.82 5.68
N LEU A 31 -21.64 -5.89 6.62
CA LEU A 31 -20.43 -5.06 6.61
C LEU A 31 -19.17 -5.88 6.90
N GLU A 32 -19.30 -6.96 7.67
CA GLU A 32 -18.17 -7.84 7.98
C GLU A 32 -17.56 -8.46 6.74
N ASN A 33 -18.38 -8.84 5.75
CA ASN A 33 -17.87 -9.38 4.48
C ASN A 33 -16.98 -8.37 3.74
N VAL A 34 -17.37 -7.09 3.74
CA VAL A 34 -16.60 -6.04 3.08
C VAL A 34 -15.25 -5.85 3.79
N VAL A 35 -15.27 -5.76 5.11
CA VAL A 35 -14.07 -5.57 5.93
C VAL A 35 -13.16 -6.80 5.83
N ASP A 36 -13.72 -8.00 5.92
CA ASP A 36 -12.93 -9.25 5.86
C ASP A 36 -12.28 -9.44 4.50
N PHE A 37 -12.97 -9.12 3.41
CA PHE A 37 -12.39 -9.17 2.07
C PHE A 37 -11.23 -8.18 1.94
N GLY A 38 -11.42 -6.95 2.38
CA GLY A 38 -10.37 -5.92 2.35
C GLY A 38 -9.17 -6.32 3.21
N ARG A 39 -9.41 -6.89 4.38
CA ARG A 39 -8.35 -7.41 5.25
C ARG A 39 -7.54 -8.51 4.56
N LEU A 40 -8.23 -9.47 3.95
CA LEU A 40 -7.58 -10.57 3.24
C LEU A 40 -6.67 -10.06 2.12
N VAL A 41 -7.16 -9.13 1.30
CA VAL A 41 -6.38 -8.54 0.21
C VAL A 41 -5.15 -7.82 0.76
N MET A 42 -5.31 -7.01 1.80
CA MET A 42 -4.18 -6.28 2.41
C MET A 42 -3.15 -7.20 3.05
N GLU A 43 -3.59 -8.29 3.69
CA GLU A 43 -2.67 -9.27 4.27
C GLU A 43 -1.86 -10.00 3.19
N GLN A 44 -2.49 -10.35 2.08
CA GLN A 44 -1.80 -10.95 0.94
C GLN A 44 -0.77 -9.99 0.33
N ASP A 45 -1.14 -8.74 0.14
CA ASP A 45 -0.25 -7.72 -0.39
C ASP A 45 0.91 -7.43 0.56
N ALA A 46 0.64 -7.35 1.87
CA ALA A 46 1.66 -7.14 2.89
C ALA A 46 2.69 -8.26 2.86
N LYS A 47 2.25 -9.50 2.76
CA LYS A 47 3.14 -10.67 2.67
C LYS A 47 4.00 -10.61 1.41
N ALA A 48 3.42 -10.24 0.28
CA ALA A 48 4.17 -10.06 -0.96
C ALA A 48 5.23 -8.97 -0.84
N CYS A 49 4.88 -7.84 -0.21
CA CYS A 49 5.83 -6.75 0.05
C CYS A 49 6.98 -7.19 0.97
N GLU A 50 6.69 -7.94 2.03
CA GLU A 50 7.72 -8.46 2.94
C GLU A 50 8.69 -9.41 2.22
N LEU A 51 8.16 -10.30 1.39
CA LEU A 51 8.98 -11.22 0.59
C LEU A 51 9.83 -10.45 -0.42
N ASN A 52 9.28 -9.44 -1.07
CA ASN A 52 10.00 -8.59 -2.00
C ASN A 52 11.14 -7.83 -1.30
N GLN A 53 10.90 -7.32 -0.11
CA GLN A 53 11.92 -6.62 0.69
C GLN A 53 13.08 -7.54 1.06
N ARG A 54 12.79 -8.79 1.42
CA ARG A 54 13.85 -9.78 1.65
C ARG A 54 14.66 -10.05 0.40
N GLY A 55 14.03 -10.13 -0.76
CA GLY A 55 14.71 -10.29 -2.05
C GLY A 55 15.63 -9.12 -2.37
N LEU A 56 15.21 -7.89 -2.05
CA LEU A 56 16.03 -6.70 -2.24
C LEU A 56 17.30 -6.72 -1.38
N HIS A 57 17.25 -7.30 -0.19
CA HIS A 57 18.44 -7.46 0.66
C HIS A 57 19.35 -8.59 0.22
N ALA A 58 18.80 -9.63 -0.42
CA ALA A 58 19.54 -10.82 -0.78
C ALA A 58 20.39 -10.68 -2.05
N THR A 59 20.06 -9.72 -2.92
CA THR A 59 20.69 -9.55 -4.23
C THR A 59 21.12 -8.12 -4.47
N PRO A 60 22.32 -7.86 -5.06
CA PRO A 60 22.66 -6.53 -5.52
C PRO A 60 21.67 -6.13 -6.61
N LEU A 61 20.79 -5.20 -6.27
CA LEU A 61 19.70 -4.82 -7.14
C LEU A 61 20.11 -3.71 -8.08
N LYS A 62 19.91 -3.92 -9.37
CA LYS A 62 19.91 -2.87 -10.37
C LYS A 62 18.51 -2.27 -10.44
N ALA A 63 18.39 -1.04 -10.91
CA ALA A 63 17.10 -0.39 -11.10
C ALA A 63 16.19 -1.22 -12.01
N GLY A 64 14.92 -1.32 -11.65
CA GLY A 64 13.90 -1.92 -12.49
C GLY A 64 13.54 -1.02 -13.67
N VAL A 65 12.73 -1.53 -14.57
CA VAL A 65 12.25 -0.79 -15.74
C VAL A 65 10.74 -0.59 -15.59
N LEU A 66 10.31 0.67 -15.72
CA LEU A 66 8.89 1.00 -15.74
C LEU A 66 8.34 0.81 -17.16
N MET A 67 7.13 0.25 -17.24
CA MET A 67 6.42 0.16 -18.50
C MET A 67 5.78 1.51 -18.87
N PRO A 68 5.46 1.76 -20.17
CA PRO A 68 4.87 3.05 -20.57
C PRO A 68 3.58 3.40 -19.81
N GLU A 69 2.79 2.41 -19.42
CA GLU A 69 1.56 2.61 -18.65
C GLU A 69 1.82 3.12 -17.23
N GLU A 70 3.05 2.99 -16.75
CA GLU A 70 3.46 3.39 -15.39
C GLU A 70 4.04 4.81 -15.33
N TYR A 71 3.69 5.65 -16.28
CA TYR A 71 4.23 7.02 -16.39
C TYR A 71 3.97 7.89 -15.16
N LEU A 72 2.90 7.62 -14.41
CA LEU A 72 2.61 8.35 -13.17
C LEU A 72 3.63 8.02 -12.07
N LEU A 73 4.12 6.79 -12.04
CA LEU A 73 5.20 6.40 -11.12
C LEU A 73 6.50 7.14 -11.48
N GLU A 74 6.81 7.26 -12.76
CA GLU A 74 7.97 8.02 -13.21
C GLU A 74 7.88 9.50 -12.80
N ARG A 75 6.70 10.11 -12.99
CA ARG A 75 6.46 11.50 -12.57
C ARG A 75 6.62 11.67 -11.06
N PHE A 76 6.12 10.72 -10.27
CA PHE A 76 6.28 10.72 -8.83
C PHE A 76 7.75 10.62 -8.43
N HIS A 77 8.50 9.70 -9.04
CA HIS A 77 9.93 9.55 -8.79
C HIS A 77 10.71 10.83 -9.12
N ASN A 78 10.37 11.49 -10.22
CA ASN A 78 11.02 12.74 -10.61
C ASN A 78 10.71 13.87 -9.62
N TRP A 79 9.49 13.92 -9.13
CA TRP A 79 9.11 14.88 -8.09
C TRP A 79 9.91 14.66 -6.80
N ILE A 80 10.07 13.41 -6.36
CA ILE A 80 10.89 13.09 -5.19
C ILE A 80 12.34 13.49 -5.40
N ARG A 81 12.93 13.15 -6.56
CA ARG A 81 14.33 13.53 -6.86
C ARG A 81 14.53 15.02 -6.81
N ALA A 82 13.62 15.78 -7.38
CA ALA A 82 13.68 17.24 -7.33
C ALA A 82 13.63 17.78 -5.90
N GLY A 83 12.80 17.18 -5.03
CA GLY A 83 12.72 17.56 -3.63
C GLY A 83 13.99 17.24 -2.84
N LEU A 84 14.65 16.12 -3.15
CA LEU A 84 15.88 15.72 -2.47
C LEU A 84 17.10 16.51 -2.90
N ASN A 85 17.06 17.18 -4.05
CA ASN A 85 18.18 17.95 -4.60
C ASN A 85 18.17 19.43 -4.16
N HIS A 86 17.39 19.78 -3.18
CA HIS A 86 17.35 21.13 -2.62
C HIS A 86 18.46 21.37 -1.60
#